data_a05e005529c784203760ab8f999dd657
#
_entry.id   a05e005529c784203760ab8f999dd657
#
_cell.length_a   1.000
_cell.length_b   1.000
_cell.length_c   1.000
_cell.angle_alpha   90.00
_cell.angle_beta   90.00
_cell.angle_gamma   90.00
#
_symmetry.space_group_name_H-M   'P 1'
#
loop_
_entity.id
_entity.type
_entity.pdbx_description
1 polymer ?
#
loop_
_entity_poly.entity_id
_entity_poly.type
_entity_poly.pdbx_seq_one_letter_code
_entity_poly.pdbx_strand_id
1 'polypeptide(L)'
;MAAVLLLFAAAFVYGHGMDAEAASRYTIYVNRKTNIVNVVDAKSGKVVRAMYCSTGRNYSTIRGTYTTVSKMRWHALYGGVYGQYCMRIHGPYLFHSVPYYRTSKNQLETKEYNKLGTQASDGCIRLAVVDAKWLYDNCGVGTKVVIGDTRKLQKPDRKKLKISTASRTGWDPTDPDPANPYYPKLKLKKSASTKLAYGSKASKKFLKKLIKVTSRTTSTADLLENVKVRGKVDTAKPGKYKVTY
;
A
#
# COMPACT_ATOMS: atom_id res chain seq x y z
N MET A 1 -52.33 46.93 -18.64
CA MET A 1 -50.88 46.88 -18.47
C MET A 1 -50.54 45.51 -17.90
N ALA A 2 -50.03 44.61 -18.72
CA ALA A 2 -49.64 43.24 -18.31
C ALA A 2 -48.12 43.17 -18.11
N ALA A 3 -47.69 42.81 -16.90
CA ALA A 3 -46.29 42.62 -16.58
C ALA A 3 -45.87 41.22 -16.92
N VAL A 4 -44.89 41.11 -17.86
CA VAL A 4 -44.27 39.84 -18.21
C VAL A 4 -43.11 39.55 -17.24
N LEU A 5 -43.24 38.49 -16.44
CA LEU A 5 -42.17 37.98 -15.58
C LEU A 5 -41.27 37.02 -16.40
N LEU A 6 -40.05 37.44 -16.70
CA LEU A 6 -39.02 36.59 -17.29
C LEU A 6 -38.33 35.81 -16.14
N LEU A 7 -38.59 34.50 -16.09
CA LEU A 7 -37.85 33.56 -15.23
C LEU A 7 -36.57 33.14 -15.92
N PHE A 8 -35.41 33.61 -15.44
CA PHE A 8 -34.11 33.08 -15.81
C PHE A 8 -33.87 31.79 -15.04
N ALA A 9 -33.94 30.65 -15.72
CA ALA A 9 -33.45 29.39 -15.17
C ALA A 9 -31.92 29.34 -15.30
N ALA A 10 -31.21 29.55 -14.20
CA ALA A 10 -29.77 29.28 -14.12
C ALA A 10 -29.56 27.77 -14.06
N ALA A 11 -29.13 27.17 -15.16
CA ALA A 11 -28.64 25.80 -15.18
C ALA A 11 -27.29 25.75 -14.44
N PHE A 12 -27.28 25.28 -13.19
CA PHE A 12 -26.06 24.90 -12.52
C PHE A 12 -25.51 23.62 -13.18
N VAL A 13 -24.55 23.78 -14.08
CA VAL A 13 -23.71 22.67 -14.52
C VAL A 13 -22.77 22.34 -13.37
N TYR A 14 -23.11 21.31 -12.59
CA TYR A 14 -22.17 20.67 -11.68
C TYR A 14 -21.12 19.96 -12.54
N GLY A 15 -20.11 20.71 -12.95
CA GLY A 15 -18.87 20.14 -13.46
C GLY A 15 -18.17 19.43 -12.30
N HIS A 16 -18.24 18.09 -12.28
CA HIS A 16 -17.31 17.29 -11.49
C HIS A 16 -15.93 17.54 -12.10
N GLY A 17 -15.24 18.55 -11.60
CA GLY A 17 -13.80 18.73 -11.80
C GLY A 17 -13.11 17.56 -11.12
N MET A 18 -12.92 16.47 -11.86
CA MET A 18 -12.04 15.40 -11.45
C MET A 18 -10.65 15.99 -11.39
N ASP A 19 -9.98 15.87 -10.22
CA ASP A 19 -8.64 16.37 -9.97
C ASP A 19 -7.62 15.88 -11.00
N ALA A 20 -7.52 16.56 -12.13
CA ALA A 20 -6.55 16.28 -13.18
C ALA A 20 -5.10 16.45 -12.69
N GLU A 21 -4.89 17.24 -11.64
CA GLU A 21 -3.58 17.50 -11.05
C GLU A 21 -3.02 16.29 -10.27
N ALA A 22 -3.86 15.51 -9.58
CA ALA A 22 -3.43 14.28 -8.91
C ALA A 22 -3.10 13.16 -9.90
N ALA A 23 -3.77 13.09 -11.03
CA ALA A 23 -3.55 12.09 -12.08
C ALA A 23 -2.20 12.26 -12.79
N SER A 24 -1.68 13.48 -12.91
CA SER A 24 -0.44 13.81 -13.61
C SER A 24 0.82 13.76 -12.74
N ARG A 25 0.68 13.71 -11.41
CA ARG A 25 1.82 13.77 -10.47
C ARG A 25 2.79 12.60 -10.63
N TYR A 26 2.29 11.43 -10.95
CA TYR A 26 3.09 10.21 -11.03
C TYR A 26 3.06 9.56 -12.40
N THR A 27 4.17 8.90 -12.76
CA THR A 27 4.21 7.92 -13.84
C THR A 27 4.58 6.56 -13.25
N ILE A 28 3.83 5.53 -13.63
CA ILE A 28 4.04 4.16 -13.18
C ILE A 28 4.81 3.42 -14.29
N TYR A 29 5.97 2.86 -13.96
CA TYR A 29 6.76 2.04 -14.87
C TYR A 29 6.72 0.58 -14.43
N VAL A 30 6.46 -0.32 -15.35
CA VAL A 30 6.42 -1.77 -15.11
C VAL A 30 7.44 -2.45 -16.03
N ASN A 31 8.31 -3.27 -15.44
CA ASN A 31 9.21 -4.14 -16.21
C ASN A 31 8.75 -5.60 -16.05
N ARG A 32 8.32 -6.21 -17.18
CA ARG A 32 7.77 -7.56 -17.20
C ARG A 32 8.85 -8.66 -17.03
N LYS A 33 10.12 -8.39 -17.39
CA LYS A 33 11.23 -9.33 -17.20
C LYS A 33 11.63 -9.42 -15.72
N THR A 34 11.77 -8.27 -15.07
CA THR A 34 12.23 -8.21 -13.67
C THR A 34 11.11 -8.31 -12.66
N ASN A 35 9.85 -8.19 -13.11
CA ASN A 35 8.65 -8.15 -12.25
C ASN A 35 8.75 -7.08 -11.17
N ILE A 36 9.14 -5.88 -11.58
CA ILE A 36 9.27 -4.69 -10.74
C ILE A 36 8.37 -3.58 -11.28
N VAL A 37 7.77 -2.84 -10.36
CA VAL A 37 7.06 -1.58 -10.62
C VAL A 37 7.81 -0.46 -9.92
N ASN A 38 8.04 0.65 -10.63
CA ASN A 38 8.46 1.92 -10.02
C ASN A 38 7.40 2.98 -10.25
N VAL A 39 7.12 3.75 -9.21
CA VAL A 39 6.37 4.99 -9.32
C VAL A 39 7.35 6.15 -9.26
N VAL A 40 7.28 6.99 -10.26
CA VAL A 40 8.19 8.13 -10.45
C VAL A 40 7.37 9.42 -10.33
N ASP A 41 7.81 10.34 -9.52
CA ASP A 41 7.26 11.70 -9.48
C ASP A 41 7.61 12.41 -10.80
N ALA A 42 6.59 12.83 -11.54
CA ALA A 42 6.74 13.34 -12.90
C ALA A 42 7.53 14.67 -12.94
N LYS A 43 7.48 15.45 -11.86
CA LYS A 43 8.17 16.74 -11.76
C LYS A 43 9.64 16.58 -11.44
N SER A 44 9.99 15.73 -10.48
CA SER A 44 11.38 15.58 -10.01
C SER A 44 12.13 14.44 -10.70
N GLY A 45 11.45 13.54 -11.42
CA GLY A 45 12.04 12.33 -12.00
C GLY A 45 12.46 11.27 -10.95
N LYS A 46 12.23 11.51 -9.66
CA LYS A 46 12.65 10.62 -8.58
C LYS A 46 11.70 9.43 -8.41
N VAL A 47 12.26 8.26 -8.16
CA VAL A 47 11.47 7.09 -7.76
C VAL A 47 10.97 7.32 -6.35
N VAL A 48 9.64 7.39 -6.20
CA VAL A 48 8.99 7.57 -4.89
C VAL A 48 8.56 6.24 -4.29
N ARG A 49 8.42 5.20 -5.12
CA ARG A 49 8.12 3.85 -4.65
C ARG A 49 8.61 2.79 -5.65
N ALA A 50 9.23 1.75 -5.11
CA ALA A 50 9.62 0.54 -5.85
C ALA A 50 8.90 -0.67 -5.24
N MET A 51 8.36 -1.57 -6.08
CA MET A 51 7.48 -2.65 -5.67
C MET A 51 7.84 -3.93 -6.44
N TYR A 52 7.79 -5.09 -5.78
CA TYR A 52 7.72 -6.37 -6.48
C TYR A 52 6.30 -6.59 -7.02
N CYS A 53 6.19 -7.08 -8.23
CA CYS A 53 4.93 -7.46 -8.82
C CYS A 53 4.98 -8.88 -9.41
N SER A 54 3.84 -9.40 -9.82
CA SER A 54 3.79 -10.53 -10.76
C SER A 54 3.07 -10.07 -12.01
N THR A 55 3.72 -10.26 -13.16
CA THR A 55 3.14 -10.01 -14.48
C THR A 55 2.62 -11.31 -15.09
N GLY A 56 2.08 -11.22 -16.29
CA GLY A 56 1.51 -12.36 -17.00
C GLY A 56 2.54 -13.42 -17.40
N ARG A 57 2.17 -14.67 -17.26
CA ARG A 57 2.93 -15.81 -17.77
C ARG A 57 3.16 -15.64 -19.27
N ASN A 58 4.30 -16.08 -19.74
CA ASN A 58 4.69 -15.97 -21.16
C ASN A 58 4.51 -14.54 -21.72
N TYR A 59 4.80 -13.54 -20.89
CA TYR A 59 4.68 -12.12 -21.24
C TYR A 59 3.27 -11.70 -21.69
N SER A 60 2.20 -12.34 -21.21
CA SER A 60 0.81 -12.00 -21.55
C SER A 60 0.34 -10.63 -21.03
N THR A 61 1.08 -9.99 -20.10
CA THR A 61 0.85 -8.57 -19.78
C THR A 61 1.16 -7.70 -21.00
N ILE A 62 0.23 -6.80 -21.38
CA ILE A 62 0.39 -5.89 -22.53
C ILE A 62 1.64 -5.02 -22.41
N ARG A 63 2.27 -4.69 -23.56
CA ARG A 63 3.33 -3.67 -23.67
C ARG A 63 2.74 -2.37 -24.19
N GLY A 64 3.31 -1.26 -23.76
CA GLY A 64 2.95 0.06 -24.29
C GLY A 64 2.83 1.12 -23.20
N THR A 65 2.26 2.25 -23.62
CA THR A 65 1.95 3.37 -22.74
C THR A 65 0.42 3.51 -22.67
N TYR A 66 -0.09 3.56 -21.46
CA TYR A 66 -1.50 3.61 -21.13
C TYR A 66 -1.75 4.65 -20.06
N THR A 67 -3.01 4.83 -19.69
CA THR A 67 -3.44 5.58 -18.51
C THR A 67 -4.42 4.74 -17.70
N THR A 68 -4.44 4.92 -16.39
CA THR A 68 -5.44 4.29 -15.52
C THR A 68 -6.83 4.84 -15.83
N VAL A 69 -7.86 3.97 -15.93
CA VAL A 69 -9.21 4.36 -16.36
C VAL A 69 -10.30 4.20 -15.30
N SER A 70 -10.07 3.36 -14.28
CA SER A 70 -11.03 3.20 -13.16
C SER A 70 -10.37 2.55 -11.95
N LYS A 71 -11.03 2.69 -10.78
CA LYS A 71 -10.58 2.13 -9.51
C LYS A 71 -11.72 1.38 -8.82
N MET A 72 -11.44 0.18 -8.30
CA MET A 72 -12.39 -0.65 -7.58
C MET A 72 -11.74 -1.16 -6.29
N ARG A 73 -12.43 -1.04 -5.16
CA ARG A 73 -11.91 -1.54 -3.87
C ARG A 73 -11.72 -3.06 -3.87
N TRP A 74 -12.70 -3.78 -4.43
CA TRP A 74 -12.68 -5.19 -4.77
C TRP A 74 -13.19 -5.36 -6.18
N HIS A 75 -12.64 -6.32 -6.92
CA HIS A 75 -13.07 -6.65 -8.27
C HIS A 75 -12.96 -8.15 -8.51
N ALA A 76 -13.99 -8.72 -9.15
CA ALA A 76 -13.95 -10.09 -9.62
C ALA A 76 -12.92 -10.24 -10.74
N LEU A 77 -12.11 -11.27 -10.67
CA LEU A 77 -11.06 -11.59 -11.64
C LEU A 77 -11.39 -12.90 -12.36
N TYR A 78 -10.68 -13.16 -13.45
CA TYR A 78 -10.79 -14.43 -14.14
C TYR A 78 -10.46 -15.60 -13.20
N GLY A 79 -11.20 -16.71 -13.33
CA GLY A 79 -11.06 -17.89 -12.48
C GLY A 79 -11.86 -17.85 -11.18
N GLY A 80 -12.84 -16.93 -11.03
CA GLY A 80 -13.73 -16.88 -9.86
C GLY A 80 -13.06 -16.38 -8.56
N VAL A 81 -12.00 -15.62 -8.71
CA VAL A 81 -11.24 -15.02 -7.60
C VAL A 81 -11.37 -13.50 -7.58
N TYR A 82 -10.86 -12.83 -6.56
CA TYR A 82 -11.03 -11.39 -6.35
C TYR A 82 -9.71 -10.70 -6.08
N GLY A 83 -9.57 -9.45 -6.55
CA GLY A 83 -8.47 -8.56 -6.20
C GLY A 83 -8.92 -7.42 -5.30
N GLN A 84 -8.03 -6.96 -4.43
CA GLN A 84 -8.19 -5.72 -3.66
C GLN A 84 -7.48 -4.57 -4.36
N TYR A 85 -7.97 -3.34 -4.14
CA TYR A 85 -7.32 -2.12 -4.61
C TYR A 85 -7.00 -2.16 -6.11
N CYS A 86 -8.00 -2.55 -6.88
CA CYS A 86 -7.88 -2.72 -8.32
C CYS A 86 -7.85 -1.37 -9.03
N MET A 87 -6.92 -1.21 -9.96
CA MET A 87 -6.85 -0.05 -10.86
C MET A 87 -6.76 -0.57 -12.29
N ARG A 88 -7.76 -0.24 -13.11
CA ARG A 88 -7.79 -0.64 -14.52
C ARG A 88 -6.81 0.20 -15.33
N ILE A 89 -6.00 -0.48 -16.15
CA ILE A 89 -5.03 0.13 -17.04
C ILE A 89 -5.62 0.25 -18.45
N HIS A 90 -6.06 -0.88 -19.01
CA HIS A 90 -6.62 -0.97 -20.36
C HIS A 90 -7.35 -2.30 -20.51
N GLY A 91 -8.55 -2.31 -21.14
CA GLY A 91 -9.32 -3.53 -21.33
C GLY A 91 -9.42 -4.37 -20.06
N PRO A 92 -9.03 -5.66 -20.06
CA PRO A 92 -9.06 -6.52 -18.88
C PRO A 92 -7.86 -6.38 -17.95
N TYR A 93 -6.85 -5.58 -18.31
CA TYR A 93 -5.59 -5.46 -17.56
C TYR A 93 -5.71 -4.49 -16.39
N LEU A 94 -5.32 -4.98 -15.21
CA LEU A 94 -5.44 -4.28 -13.93
C LEU A 94 -4.12 -4.34 -13.15
N PHE A 95 -3.85 -3.31 -12.34
CA PHE A 95 -3.13 -3.48 -11.09
C PHE A 95 -4.11 -3.97 -10.02
N HIS A 96 -3.73 -4.95 -9.22
CA HIS A 96 -4.52 -5.42 -8.08
C HIS A 96 -3.64 -6.18 -7.08
N SER A 97 -4.15 -6.46 -5.88
CA SER A 97 -3.47 -7.35 -4.94
C SER A 97 -3.30 -8.77 -5.51
N VAL A 98 -2.48 -9.60 -4.89
CA VAL A 98 -2.58 -11.06 -5.11
C VAL A 98 -4.04 -11.49 -4.94
N PRO A 99 -4.55 -12.50 -5.71
CA PRO A 99 -5.94 -12.91 -5.66
C PRO A 99 -6.39 -13.51 -4.32
N TYR A 100 -7.69 -13.43 -4.12
CA TYR A 100 -8.44 -13.94 -2.98
C TYR A 100 -9.58 -14.84 -3.46
N TYR A 101 -9.87 -15.92 -2.76
CA TYR A 101 -11.02 -16.80 -3.08
C TYR A 101 -12.37 -16.12 -2.83
N ARG A 102 -12.43 -15.11 -1.97
CA ARG A 102 -13.62 -14.31 -1.64
C ARG A 102 -13.21 -12.86 -1.35
N THR A 103 -14.16 -11.95 -1.28
CA THR A 103 -13.96 -10.54 -0.90
C THR A 103 -13.69 -10.37 0.61
N SER A 104 -12.82 -11.21 1.16
CA SER A 104 -12.43 -11.21 2.57
C SER A 104 -10.92 -11.30 2.72
N LYS A 105 -10.35 -10.50 3.62
CA LYS A 105 -8.90 -10.30 3.76
C LYS A 105 -8.14 -11.53 4.24
N ASN A 106 -8.82 -12.49 4.84
CA ASN A 106 -8.25 -13.79 5.27
C ASN A 106 -8.35 -14.90 4.21
N GLN A 107 -8.82 -14.57 3.01
CA GLN A 107 -9.06 -15.52 1.91
C GLN A 107 -8.01 -15.39 0.79
N LEU A 108 -6.83 -14.79 1.09
CA LEU A 108 -5.71 -14.71 0.16
C LEU A 108 -5.31 -16.09 -0.36
N GLU A 109 -5.04 -16.21 -1.64
CA GLU A 109 -4.39 -17.39 -2.24
C GLU A 109 -2.92 -17.46 -1.82
N THR A 110 -2.60 -18.26 -0.78
CA THR A 110 -1.26 -18.31 -0.18
C THR A 110 -0.17 -18.75 -1.16
N LYS A 111 -0.48 -19.72 -2.04
CA LYS A 111 0.45 -20.18 -3.08
C LYS A 111 0.77 -19.07 -4.10
N GLU A 112 -0.24 -18.31 -4.50
CA GLU A 112 -0.07 -17.21 -5.45
C GLU A 112 0.70 -16.03 -4.84
N TYR A 113 0.53 -15.77 -3.54
CA TYR A 113 1.32 -14.76 -2.84
C TYR A 113 2.82 -15.04 -2.91
N ASN A 114 3.20 -16.29 -2.75
CA ASN A 114 4.60 -16.70 -2.78
C ASN A 114 5.25 -16.61 -4.18
N LYS A 115 4.45 -16.40 -5.23
CA LYS A 115 4.93 -16.16 -6.60
C LYS A 115 5.23 -14.68 -6.90
N LEU A 116 4.98 -13.76 -5.96
CA LEU A 116 5.33 -12.34 -6.17
C LEU A 116 6.81 -12.19 -6.58
N GLY A 117 7.04 -11.36 -7.60
CA GLY A 117 8.35 -11.18 -8.23
C GLY A 117 8.66 -12.16 -9.36
N THR A 118 7.66 -12.91 -9.83
CA THR A 118 7.75 -13.79 -11.00
C THR A 118 6.56 -13.59 -11.93
N GLN A 119 6.63 -14.07 -13.15
CA GLN A 119 5.50 -14.13 -14.07
C GLN A 119 4.51 -15.21 -13.60
N ALA A 120 3.33 -14.81 -13.12
CA ALA A 120 2.39 -15.72 -12.47
C ALA A 120 0.90 -15.45 -12.76
N SER A 121 0.57 -14.33 -13.40
CA SER A 121 -0.81 -13.97 -13.72
C SER A 121 -1.20 -14.39 -15.15
N ASP A 122 -2.46 -14.13 -15.51
CA ASP A 122 -2.97 -14.29 -16.88
C ASP A 122 -2.87 -12.99 -17.71
N GLY A 123 -2.22 -11.96 -17.14
CA GLY A 123 -2.00 -10.68 -17.80
C GLY A 123 -2.03 -9.48 -16.86
N CYS A 124 -2.80 -9.50 -15.80
CA CYS A 124 -2.84 -8.44 -14.79
C CYS A 124 -1.50 -8.30 -14.05
N ILE A 125 -1.31 -7.19 -13.38
CA ILE A 125 -0.13 -6.89 -12.57
C ILE A 125 -0.50 -7.03 -11.10
N ARG A 126 -0.08 -8.17 -10.50
CA ARG A 126 -0.36 -8.51 -9.11
C ARG A 126 0.67 -7.86 -8.20
N LEU A 127 0.23 -7.34 -7.07
CA LEU A 127 1.03 -6.65 -6.05
C LEU A 127 0.74 -7.21 -4.66
N ALA A 128 1.65 -6.98 -3.71
CA ALA A 128 1.30 -7.11 -2.29
C ALA A 128 0.27 -6.04 -1.91
N VAL A 129 -0.57 -6.30 -0.90
CA VAL A 129 -1.67 -5.39 -0.52
C VAL A 129 -1.18 -3.99 -0.20
N VAL A 130 -0.06 -3.85 0.53
CA VAL A 130 0.50 -2.51 0.86
C VAL A 130 0.88 -1.70 -0.38
N ASP A 131 1.27 -2.37 -1.47
CA ASP A 131 1.67 -1.72 -2.72
C ASP A 131 0.46 -1.42 -3.60
N ALA A 132 -0.48 -2.37 -3.71
CA ALA A 132 -1.74 -2.15 -4.42
C ALA A 132 -2.55 -1.01 -3.77
N LYS A 133 -2.62 -1.01 -2.42
CA LYS A 133 -3.25 0.07 -1.66
C LYS A 133 -2.56 1.41 -1.89
N TRP A 134 -1.23 1.44 -1.88
CA TRP A 134 -0.50 2.68 -2.11
C TRP A 134 -0.78 3.27 -3.49
N LEU A 135 -0.76 2.44 -4.56
CA LEU A 135 -1.17 2.89 -5.90
C LEU A 135 -2.60 3.41 -5.90
N TYR A 136 -3.51 2.64 -5.31
CA TYR A 136 -4.92 3.00 -5.22
C TYR A 136 -5.14 4.35 -4.53
N ASP A 137 -4.43 4.63 -3.43
CA ASP A 137 -4.63 5.85 -2.65
C ASP A 137 -3.93 7.07 -3.27
N ASN A 138 -2.80 6.88 -4.00
CA ASN A 138 -1.94 7.98 -4.44
C ASN A 138 -1.95 8.22 -5.96
N CYS A 139 -2.43 7.27 -6.76
CA CYS A 139 -2.51 7.40 -8.21
C CYS A 139 -3.98 7.48 -8.62
N GLY A 140 -4.37 8.57 -9.27
CA GLY A 140 -5.73 8.79 -9.77
C GLY A 140 -6.01 8.10 -11.10
N VAL A 141 -7.26 8.19 -11.57
CA VAL A 141 -7.61 7.94 -12.97
C VAL A 141 -6.84 8.92 -13.86
N GLY A 142 -6.38 8.47 -15.03
CA GLY A 142 -5.52 9.26 -15.92
C GLY A 142 -4.02 9.16 -15.59
N THR A 143 -3.60 8.44 -14.53
CA THR A 143 -2.19 8.25 -14.24
C THR A 143 -1.50 7.46 -15.35
N LYS A 144 -0.39 8.00 -15.88
CA LYS A 144 0.40 7.37 -16.95
C LYS A 144 1.05 6.07 -16.49
N VAL A 145 0.92 5.02 -17.29
CA VAL A 145 1.49 3.69 -17.07
C VAL A 145 2.31 3.27 -18.28
N VAL A 146 3.60 2.98 -18.07
CA VAL A 146 4.52 2.51 -19.13
C VAL A 146 4.94 1.09 -18.81
N ILE A 147 4.58 0.15 -19.68
CA ILE A 147 4.85 -1.29 -19.50
C ILE A 147 5.84 -1.75 -20.58
N GLY A 148 6.95 -2.35 -20.17
CA GLY A 148 7.98 -2.79 -21.09
C GLY A 148 8.92 -3.84 -20.49
N ASP A 149 10.04 -4.09 -21.19
CA ASP A 149 10.98 -5.17 -20.86
C ASP A 149 12.41 -4.69 -20.65
N THR A 150 12.74 -3.49 -21.10
CA THR A 150 14.13 -3.01 -21.24
C THR A 150 14.51 -1.98 -20.18
N ARG A 151 13.54 -1.16 -19.72
CA ARG A 151 13.84 -0.11 -18.75
C ARG A 151 14.36 -0.70 -17.44
N LYS A 152 15.58 -0.30 -17.04
CA LYS A 152 16.14 -0.66 -15.74
C LYS A 152 15.35 0.07 -14.64
N LEU A 153 14.77 -0.68 -13.71
CA LEU A 153 14.01 -0.17 -12.60
C LEU A 153 14.76 -0.39 -11.27
N GLN A 154 14.55 0.53 -10.34
CA GLN A 154 15.07 0.41 -8.99
C GLN A 154 14.43 -0.80 -8.30
N LYS A 155 15.25 -1.63 -7.66
CA LYS A 155 14.76 -2.75 -6.86
C LYS A 155 14.10 -2.24 -5.59
N PRO A 156 13.02 -2.91 -5.12
CA PRO A 156 12.42 -2.58 -3.83
C PRO A 156 13.39 -2.85 -2.67
N ASP A 157 13.45 -1.94 -1.69
CA ASP A 157 14.24 -2.14 -0.46
C ASP A 157 13.60 -3.19 0.45
N ARG A 158 12.27 -3.36 0.37
CA ARG A 158 11.55 -4.36 1.15
C ARG A 158 11.86 -5.76 0.63
N LYS A 159 12.24 -6.67 1.55
CA LYS A 159 12.42 -8.10 1.24
C LYS A 159 11.10 -8.74 0.79
N LYS A 160 11.19 -9.66 -0.16
CA LYS A 160 10.05 -10.52 -0.51
C LYS A 160 9.73 -11.42 0.68
N LEU A 161 8.51 -11.35 1.17
CA LEU A 161 8.04 -12.22 2.23
C LEU A 161 7.55 -13.54 1.64
N LYS A 162 7.74 -14.62 2.37
CA LYS A 162 7.15 -15.93 2.11
C LYS A 162 6.21 -16.27 3.26
N ILE A 163 5.10 -16.87 2.93
CA ILE A 163 4.09 -17.34 3.90
C ILE A 163 3.90 -18.83 3.80
N SER A 164 3.41 -19.45 4.87
CA SER A 164 3.06 -20.87 4.86
C SER A 164 1.94 -21.13 3.84
N THR A 165 2.08 -22.20 3.11
CA THR A 165 1.07 -22.71 2.16
C THR A 165 0.37 -23.95 2.68
N ALA A 166 0.53 -24.28 3.96
CA ALA A 166 -0.17 -25.40 4.62
C ALA A 166 -1.69 -25.21 4.60
N SER A 167 -2.15 -23.95 4.69
CA SER A 167 -3.52 -23.57 4.34
C SER A 167 -3.54 -22.93 2.95
N ARG A 168 -4.56 -23.26 2.14
CA ARG A 168 -4.76 -22.61 0.83
C ARG A 168 -5.19 -21.15 0.96
N THR A 169 -5.73 -20.76 2.11
CA THR A 169 -6.16 -19.40 2.42
C THR A 169 -5.35 -18.79 3.56
N GLY A 170 -5.25 -17.47 3.57
CA GLY A 170 -4.53 -16.73 4.61
C GLY A 170 -4.69 -15.23 4.45
N TRP A 171 -3.82 -14.49 5.13
CA TRP A 171 -3.70 -13.05 5.02
C TRP A 171 -2.48 -12.65 4.19
N ASP A 172 -2.60 -11.58 3.42
CA ASP A 172 -1.42 -10.88 2.92
C ASP A 172 -0.67 -10.29 4.13
N PRO A 173 0.60 -10.67 4.37
CA PRO A 173 1.34 -10.19 5.54
C PRO A 173 1.58 -8.68 5.52
N THR A 174 1.35 -8.03 4.39
CA THR A 174 1.51 -6.58 4.21
C THR A 174 0.18 -5.81 4.35
N ASP A 175 -0.95 -6.50 4.51
CA ASP A 175 -2.25 -5.84 4.71
C ASP A 175 -2.21 -5.04 6.03
N PRO A 176 -2.45 -3.72 6.00
CA PRO A 176 -2.36 -2.85 7.17
C PRO A 176 -3.53 -3.01 8.15
N ASP A 177 -4.44 -3.94 7.94
CA ASP A 177 -5.54 -4.20 8.85
C ASP A 177 -5.01 -4.67 10.22
N PRO A 178 -5.41 -4.04 11.34
CA PRO A 178 -5.01 -4.46 12.68
C PRO A 178 -5.41 -5.90 13.05
N ALA A 179 -6.45 -6.46 12.41
CA ALA A 179 -6.85 -7.85 12.58
C ALA A 179 -5.91 -8.83 11.88
N ASN A 180 -5.01 -8.36 11.03
CA ASN A 180 -4.03 -9.18 10.34
C ASN A 180 -3.09 -9.86 11.35
N PRO A 181 -2.98 -11.21 11.38
CA PRO A 181 -2.10 -11.91 12.31
C PRO A 181 -0.61 -11.59 12.12
N TYR A 182 -0.22 -11.02 10.97
CA TYR A 182 1.13 -10.53 10.69
C TYR A 182 1.35 -9.08 11.13
N TYR A 183 0.27 -8.38 11.51
CA TYR A 183 0.37 -6.98 11.94
C TYR A 183 1.28 -6.85 13.16
N PRO A 184 2.22 -5.92 13.17
CA PRO A 184 3.12 -5.73 14.29
C PRO A 184 2.35 -5.39 15.58
N LYS A 185 2.64 -6.11 16.66
CA LYS A 185 2.04 -5.86 17.98
C LYS A 185 3.03 -5.13 18.87
N LEU A 186 2.57 -4.03 19.50
CA LEU A 186 3.33 -3.24 20.45
C LEU A 186 2.66 -3.34 21.82
N LYS A 187 3.44 -3.68 22.86
CA LYS A 187 3.00 -3.75 24.24
C LYS A 187 4.07 -3.17 25.16
N LEU A 188 3.68 -2.63 26.32
CA LEU A 188 4.62 -2.39 27.40
C LEU A 188 5.18 -3.73 27.88
N LYS A 189 6.46 -3.75 28.23
CA LYS A 189 7.06 -4.94 28.89
C LYS A 189 6.45 -5.08 30.29
N LYS A 190 6.24 -6.30 30.74
CA LYS A 190 5.77 -6.57 32.11
C LYS A 190 6.72 -5.99 33.17
N SER A 191 8.03 -5.99 32.89
CA SER A 191 9.09 -5.43 33.74
C SER A 191 9.31 -3.92 33.59
N ALA A 192 8.52 -3.25 32.73
CA ALA A 192 8.69 -1.82 32.51
C ALA A 192 8.24 -1.03 33.74
N SER A 193 9.16 -0.37 34.41
CA SER A 193 8.81 0.64 35.41
C SER A 193 8.27 1.87 34.70
N THR A 194 7.04 2.25 34.99
CA THR A 194 6.43 3.50 34.54
C THR A 194 6.66 4.64 35.54
N LYS A 195 7.33 4.37 36.65
CA LYS A 195 7.77 5.36 37.66
C LYS A 195 9.23 5.70 37.39
N LEU A 196 9.54 6.95 37.22
CA LEU A 196 10.90 7.46 37.02
C LEU A 196 11.28 8.33 38.22
N ALA A 197 12.53 8.16 38.70
CA ALA A 197 13.07 8.99 39.77
C ALA A 197 13.28 10.43 39.25
N TYR A 198 13.22 11.38 40.18
CA TYR A 198 13.54 12.78 39.93
C TYR A 198 14.95 12.91 39.29
N GLY A 199 15.08 13.75 38.28
CA GLY A 199 16.33 13.99 37.57
C GLY A 199 16.84 12.84 36.68
N SER A 200 16.12 11.71 36.59
CA SER A 200 16.51 10.59 35.71
C SER A 200 16.42 10.94 34.24
N LYS A 201 17.23 10.28 33.37
CA LYS A 201 17.18 10.54 31.92
C LYS A 201 16.06 9.74 31.23
N ALA A 202 15.02 10.43 30.77
CA ALA A 202 13.93 9.87 29.99
C ALA A 202 14.11 10.09 28.47
N SER A 203 15.24 9.68 27.92
CA SER A 203 15.51 9.81 26.49
C SER A 203 14.56 8.95 25.64
N LYS A 204 14.36 9.30 24.36
CA LYS A 204 13.57 8.46 23.42
C LYS A 204 14.14 7.04 23.32
N LYS A 205 15.47 6.87 23.40
CA LYS A 205 16.16 5.57 23.42
C LYS A 205 15.78 4.77 24.68
N PHE A 206 15.74 5.42 25.85
CA PHE A 206 15.27 4.80 27.09
C PHE A 206 13.80 4.39 27.00
N LEU A 207 12.92 5.29 26.54
CA LEU A 207 11.48 5.02 26.40
C LEU A 207 11.20 3.84 25.46
N LYS A 208 11.96 3.68 24.36
CA LYS A 208 11.88 2.49 23.49
C LYS A 208 12.23 1.18 24.20
N LYS A 209 13.04 1.19 25.27
CA LYS A 209 13.36 -0.03 26.06
C LYS A 209 12.16 -0.54 26.87
N LEU A 210 11.16 0.31 27.15
CA LEU A 210 9.97 -0.04 27.94
C LEU A 210 8.96 -0.87 27.17
N ILE A 211 9.08 -0.95 25.84
CA ILE A 211 8.13 -1.65 25.00
C ILE A 211 8.69 -2.96 24.44
N LYS A 212 7.79 -3.87 24.12
CA LYS A 212 8.04 -5.07 23.32
C LYS A 212 7.28 -4.93 22.02
N VAL A 213 7.98 -5.07 20.89
CA VAL A 213 7.37 -5.11 19.57
C VAL A 213 7.58 -6.49 18.98
N THR A 214 6.56 -7.08 18.42
CA THR A 214 6.62 -8.39 17.79
C THR A 214 5.92 -8.37 16.44
N SER A 215 6.48 -9.08 15.46
CA SER A 215 5.88 -9.35 14.17
C SER A 215 6.24 -10.78 13.74
N ARG A 216 5.44 -11.37 12.87
CA ARG A 216 5.76 -12.64 12.23
C ARG A 216 6.68 -12.49 11.01
N THR A 217 6.88 -11.28 10.52
CA THR A 217 7.53 -11.01 9.22
C THR A 217 8.75 -10.11 9.33
N THR A 218 8.94 -9.42 10.46
CA THR A 218 9.98 -8.41 10.64
C THR A 218 10.71 -8.64 11.96
N SER A 219 12.02 -8.50 11.98
CA SER A 219 12.81 -8.64 13.21
C SER A 219 12.40 -7.60 14.24
N THR A 220 12.56 -7.95 15.54
CA THR A 220 12.30 -7.01 16.64
C THR A 220 13.19 -5.78 16.55
N ALA A 221 14.44 -5.92 16.08
CA ALA A 221 15.37 -4.80 15.93
C ALA A 221 14.86 -3.81 14.89
N ASP A 222 14.54 -4.27 13.67
CA ASP A 222 14.01 -3.44 12.59
C ASP A 222 12.70 -2.74 12.98
N LEU A 223 11.85 -3.44 13.74
CA LEU A 223 10.61 -2.84 14.25
C LEU A 223 10.89 -1.73 15.25
N LEU A 224 11.82 -1.93 16.21
CA LEU A 224 12.16 -0.94 17.22
C LEU A 224 12.79 0.33 16.62
N GLU A 225 13.57 0.20 15.56
CA GLU A 225 14.09 1.35 14.82
C GLU A 225 12.96 2.22 14.26
N ASN A 226 11.92 1.59 13.73
CA ASN A 226 10.77 2.27 13.11
C ASN A 226 9.73 2.78 14.13
N VAL A 227 9.84 2.45 15.42
CA VAL A 227 8.94 2.99 16.44
C VAL A 227 9.19 4.48 16.63
N LYS A 228 8.16 5.28 16.39
CA LYS A 228 8.16 6.70 16.70
C LYS A 228 7.69 6.91 18.15
N VAL A 229 8.43 7.70 18.92
CA VAL A 229 8.07 8.07 20.28
C VAL A 229 7.63 9.54 20.28
N ARG A 230 6.40 9.80 20.68
CA ARG A 230 5.82 11.15 20.83
C ARG A 230 5.54 11.41 22.32
N GLY A 231 5.67 12.65 22.73
CA GLY A 231 5.58 13.08 24.12
C GLY A 231 6.97 13.34 24.72
N LYS A 232 6.99 14.19 25.74
CA LYS A 232 8.19 14.54 26.52
C LYS A 232 7.90 14.22 27.98
N VAL A 233 8.88 13.63 28.66
CA VAL A 233 8.84 13.39 30.10
C VAL A 233 9.87 14.33 30.72
N ASP A 234 9.38 15.23 31.57
CA ASP A 234 10.23 16.15 32.35
C ASP A 234 10.40 15.58 33.74
N THR A 235 11.51 14.90 33.97
CA THR A 235 11.81 14.25 35.25
C THR A 235 12.23 15.22 36.35
N ALA A 236 12.45 16.49 36.01
CA ALA A 236 12.68 17.57 36.99
C ALA A 236 11.40 18.10 37.63
N LYS A 237 10.24 17.68 37.13
CA LYS A 237 8.93 18.08 37.64
C LYS A 237 8.09 16.85 37.98
N PRO A 238 7.58 16.73 39.21
CA PRO A 238 6.64 15.66 39.57
C PRO A 238 5.37 15.77 38.71
N GLY A 239 4.87 14.64 38.21
CA GLY A 239 3.63 14.66 37.42
C GLY A 239 3.39 13.37 36.64
N LYS A 240 2.24 13.32 35.94
CA LYS A 240 1.90 12.24 35.00
C LYS A 240 2.18 12.71 33.58
N TYR A 241 2.97 11.95 32.83
CA TYR A 241 3.36 12.26 31.46
C TYR A 241 2.81 11.22 30.50
N LYS A 242 2.19 11.68 29.41
CA LYS A 242 1.69 10.82 28.34
C LYS A 242 2.78 10.62 27.29
N VAL A 243 3.14 9.36 27.03
CA VAL A 243 4.05 8.96 25.96
C VAL A 243 3.29 8.06 25.01
N THR A 244 3.34 8.37 23.71
CA THR A 244 2.70 7.59 22.64
C THR A 244 3.76 6.95 21.76
N TYR A 245 3.58 5.69 21.50
CA TYR A 245 4.43 4.92 20.61
C TYR A 245 3.67 4.56 19.33
#